data_23cb8fd5171086c38c269a827aeb1765
#
_entry.id   23cb8fd5171086c38c269a827aeb1765
#
_cell.length_a   1.000
_cell.length_b   1.000
_cell.length_c   1.000
_cell.angle_alpha   90.00
_cell.angle_beta   90.00
_cell.angle_gamma   90.00
#
_symmetry.space_group_name_H-M   'P 1'
#
loop_
_entity.id
_entity.type
_entity.pdbx_description
1 polymer ?
#
loop_
_entity_poly.entity_id
_entity_poly.type
_entity_poly.pdbx_seq_one_letter_code
_entity_poly.pdbx_strand_id
1 'polypeptide(L)'
;MIENPEHKMVHLKKTLSYELGIGQSTIYNTILEYQRTKTVSSPNKTKVRKQLTEKVDEFDKYGIRRKVHQFWHDRDTPTLDKILVSVNEDKGLPNFSRTSLFRLLKSLDFVYMKRGRNSGLIEKSEIILWRRRYLKDIKRYREEGRPIYFLDETWVNAGDVNSKVWVDKTVTSARVASSEGLSTGAINPTGKGKRLIVSHIGSEDGFVPGGLLCFESKKNTQDYHDEMNGDSFRDWLEGVLPKLKDNAVIVMDNAPYHSVKIEKCPTTNWRKADIIAWLQSKGEQVDNTMLVIELLDQVKKLKPLYNNYVIDEMVKANNKIVLRLPPYHCELNAIELAWAIVKKHVKDNNKTFKLQDIKHLLVEGVNKVSPDMWKNFVGHVIKEEEKAWSLDNVVEDLMSAENQPCVLTIGQSDTDDDSDDDDEDFRYLSDTD
;
A
#
# COMPACT_ATOMS: atom_id res chain seq x y z
N MET A 1 -69.63 -2.75 22.06
CA MET A 1 -70.23 -2.29 20.79
C MET A 1 -70.75 -3.41 19.88
N ILE A 2 -70.18 -4.61 19.93
CA ILE A 2 -70.64 -5.78 19.15
C ILE A 2 -71.83 -6.44 19.82
N GLU A 3 -72.13 -6.06 21.05
CA GLU A 3 -73.17 -6.71 21.87
C GLU A 3 -74.58 -6.04 21.77
N ASN A 4 -74.72 -4.96 20.98
CA ASN A 4 -76.00 -4.28 20.84
C ASN A 4 -76.56 -4.41 19.40
N PRO A 5 -77.45 -5.34 19.17
CA PRO A 5 -77.93 -5.74 17.84
C PRO A 5 -78.87 -4.68 17.15
N GLU A 6 -79.24 -3.63 17.82
CA GLU A 6 -80.16 -2.62 17.25
C GLU A 6 -79.54 -1.60 16.31
N HIS A 7 -78.21 -1.50 16.25
CA HIS A 7 -77.56 -0.55 15.35
C HIS A 7 -77.15 -1.25 14.03
N LYS A 8 -77.72 -0.79 12.92
CA LYS A 8 -77.31 -1.22 11.58
C LYS A 8 -75.78 -0.85 11.44
N MET A 9 -74.95 -1.85 11.10
CA MET A 9 -73.49 -1.74 10.95
C MET A 9 -73.04 -0.56 10.12
N VAL A 10 -73.84 -0.08 9.20
CA VAL A 10 -73.55 1.10 8.35
C VAL A 10 -73.59 2.39 9.17
N HIS A 11 -74.55 2.52 10.08
CA HIS A 11 -74.67 3.74 10.92
C HIS A 11 -73.54 3.75 11.97
N LEU A 12 -73.24 2.63 12.56
CA LEU A 12 -72.20 2.48 13.56
C LEU A 12 -70.82 2.86 12.99
N LYS A 13 -70.51 2.45 11.75
CA LYS A 13 -69.27 2.81 11.06
C LYS A 13 -69.16 4.32 10.81
N LYS A 14 -70.25 4.99 10.42
CA LYS A 14 -70.29 6.44 10.20
C LYS A 14 -70.06 7.20 11.47
N THR A 15 -70.75 6.85 12.56
CA THR A 15 -70.63 7.50 13.85
C THR A 15 -69.23 7.34 14.42
N LEU A 16 -68.65 6.13 14.43
CA LEU A 16 -67.31 5.89 14.91
C LEU A 16 -66.23 6.55 14.05
N SER A 17 -66.46 6.64 12.73
CA SER A 17 -65.56 7.36 11.83
C SER A 17 -65.51 8.84 12.13
N TYR A 18 -66.60 9.44 12.46
CA TYR A 18 -66.73 10.85 12.82
C TYR A 18 -66.16 11.15 14.21
N GLU A 19 -66.48 10.33 15.21
CA GLU A 19 -66.03 10.52 16.60
C GLU A 19 -64.55 10.25 16.79
N LEU A 20 -63.98 9.23 16.10
CA LEU A 20 -62.58 8.81 16.25
C LEU A 20 -61.63 9.40 15.22
N GLY A 21 -62.13 10.11 14.20
CA GLY A 21 -61.30 10.61 13.11
C GLY A 21 -60.67 9.49 12.25
N ILE A 22 -61.19 8.27 12.29
CA ILE A 22 -60.61 7.12 11.61
C ILE A 22 -61.47 6.78 10.39
N GLY A 23 -60.81 6.45 9.25
CA GLY A 23 -61.54 6.09 8.03
C GLY A 23 -62.46 4.86 8.21
N GLN A 24 -63.68 4.90 7.61
CA GLN A 24 -64.67 3.84 7.72
C GLN A 24 -64.16 2.47 7.28
N SER A 25 -63.27 2.42 6.30
CA SER A 25 -62.63 1.17 5.84
C SER A 25 -61.71 0.56 6.91
N THR A 26 -60.97 1.38 7.65
CA THR A 26 -60.13 0.95 8.77
C THR A 26 -60.95 0.32 9.88
N ILE A 27 -62.06 1.01 10.27
CA ILE A 27 -63.00 0.53 11.29
C ILE A 27 -63.59 -0.84 10.85
N TYR A 28 -64.01 -0.93 9.59
CA TYR A 28 -64.55 -2.17 9.04
C TYR A 28 -63.55 -3.32 9.10
N ASN A 29 -62.36 -3.09 8.64
CA ASN A 29 -61.30 -4.09 8.64
C ASN A 29 -60.91 -4.52 10.06
N THR A 30 -60.87 -3.62 11.01
CA THR A 30 -60.61 -3.92 12.42
C THR A 30 -61.73 -4.78 13.04
N ILE A 31 -63.01 -4.48 12.70
CA ILE A 31 -64.15 -5.30 13.15
C ILE A 31 -64.06 -6.70 12.56
N LEU A 32 -63.80 -6.84 11.26
CA LEU A 32 -63.61 -8.13 10.60
C LEU A 32 -62.45 -8.93 11.18
N GLU A 33 -61.33 -8.26 11.45
CA GLU A 33 -60.16 -8.89 12.07
C GLU A 33 -60.54 -9.44 13.46
N TYR A 34 -61.21 -8.64 14.29
CA TYR A 34 -61.65 -9.07 15.61
C TYR A 34 -62.66 -10.20 15.57
N GLN A 35 -63.64 -10.16 14.64
CA GLN A 35 -64.60 -11.24 14.47
C GLN A 35 -63.92 -12.58 14.12
N ARG A 36 -62.83 -12.50 13.30
CA ARG A 36 -62.11 -13.67 12.80
C ARG A 36 -61.10 -14.22 13.78
N THR A 37 -60.33 -13.36 14.44
CA THR A 37 -59.15 -13.73 15.24
C THR A 37 -59.33 -13.51 16.73
N LYS A 38 -60.41 -12.82 17.15
CA LYS A 38 -60.67 -12.34 18.54
C LYS A 38 -59.57 -11.43 19.09
N THR A 39 -58.66 -10.97 18.22
CA THR A 39 -57.55 -10.05 18.54
C THR A 39 -57.53 -8.93 17.54
N VAL A 40 -56.97 -7.76 17.93
CA VAL A 40 -56.75 -6.63 17.04
C VAL A 40 -55.23 -6.42 16.95
N SER A 41 -54.68 -6.50 15.76
CA SER A 41 -53.25 -6.24 15.54
C SER A 41 -53.04 -4.79 15.19
N SER A 42 -51.86 -4.23 15.63
CA SER A 42 -51.48 -2.87 15.28
C SER A 42 -51.36 -2.74 13.74
N PRO A 43 -51.95 -1.67 13.13
CA PRO A 43 -51.85 -1.44 11.68
C PRO A 43 -50.40 -1.16 11.22
N ASN A 44 -49.48 -0.89 12.13
CA ASN A 44 -48.06 -0.63 11.83
C ASN A 44 -47.23 -1.91 11.60
N LYS A 45 -47.71 -2.84 10.80
CA LYS A 45 -46.82 -3.80 10.14
C LYS A 45 -46.09 -3.02 9.05
N THR A 46 -45.00 -2.36 9.40
CA THR A 46 -44.00 -1.94 8.42
C THR A 46 -43.70 -3.18 7.57
N LYS A 47 -44.04 -3.13 6.28
CA LYS A 47 -43.60 -4.16 5.34
C LYS A 47 -42.08 -4.18 5.43
N VAL A 48 -41.52 -5.20 6.07
CA VAL A 48 -40.08 -5.46 6.04
C VAL A 48 -39.76 -5.74 4.58
N ARG A 49 -39.27 -4.70 3.87
CA ARG A 49 -38.76 -4.88 2.52
C ARG A 49 -37.47 -5.67 2.67
N LYS A 50 -37.47 -6.92 2.18
CA LYS A 50 -36.24 -7.71 2.08
C LYS A 50 -35.16 -6.84 1.46
N GLN A 51 -34.00 -6.77 2.09
CA GLN A 51 -32.86 -6.06 1.54
C GLN A 51 -32.49 -6.69 0.18
N LEU A 52 -31.95 -5.90 -0.72
CA LEU A 52 -31.61 -6.38 -2.06
C LEU A 52 -30.60 -7.54 -2.00
N THR A 53 -29.70 -7.51 -1.00
CA THR A 53 -28.73 -8.57 -0.71
C THR A 53 -29.37 -9.91 -0.36
N GLU A 54 -30.60 -9.90 0.16
CA GLU A 54 -31.38 -11.12 0.47
C GLU A 54 -32.14 -11.69 -0.76
N LYS A 55 -32.20 -10.92 -1.85
CA LYS A 55 -32.87 -11.32 -3.10
C LYS A 55 -31.90 -11.87 -4.15
N VAL A 56 -30.60 -11.64 -3.96
CA VAL A 56 -29.52 -12.08 -4.86
C VAL A 56 -28.98 -13.38 -4.30
N ASP A 57 -29.07 -14.46 -5.04
CA ASP A 57 -28.54 -15.75 -4.62
C ASP A 57 -27.00 -15.82 -4.73
N GLU A 58 -26.40 -16.90 -4.24
CA GLU A 58 -24.95 -17.06 -4.25
C GLU A 58 -24.38 -17.22 -5.67
N PHE A 59 -25.17 -17.76 -6.60
CA PHE A 59 -24.79 -17.92 -8.00
C PHE A 59 -24.67 -16.52 -8.67
N ASP A 60 -25.68 -15.67 -8.46
CA ASP A 60 -25.68 -14.29 -8.94
C ASP A 60 -24.50 -13.49 -8.37
N LYS A 61 -24.25 -13.62 -7.07
CA LYS A 61 -23.11 -12.99 -6.39
C LYS A 61 -21.78 -13.39 -7.00
N TYR A 62 -21.63 -14.69 -7.27
CA TYR A 62 -20.42 -15.19 -7.94
C TYR A 62 -20.32 -14.69 -9.38
N GLY A 63 -21.43 -14.64 -10.12
CA GLY A 63 -21.49 -14.09 -11.47
C GLY A 63 -21.06 -12.62 -11.53
N ILE A 64 -21.55 -11.80 -10.59
CA ILE A 64 -21.17 -10.39 -10.47
C ILE A 64 -19.69 -10.25 -10.09
N ARG A 65 -19.19 -11.08 -9.17
CA ARG A 65 -17.76 -11.10 -8.82
C ARG A 65 -16.89 -11.39 -10.04
N ARG A 66 -17.25 -12.39 -10.85
CA ARG A 66 -16.56 -12.70 -12.11
C ARG A 66 -16.54 -11.53 -13.10
N LYS A 67 -17.68 -10.82 -13.25
CA LYS A 67 -17.75 -9.62 -14.10
C LYS A 67 -16.77 -8.53 -13.67
N VAL A 68 -16.65 -8.29 -12.35
CA VAL A 68 -15.66 -7.33 -11.86
C VAL A 68 -14.23 -7.79 -12.15
N HIS A 69 -13.92 -9.07 -11.91
CA HIS A 69 -12.60 -9.63 -12.19
C HIS A 69 -12.26 -9.64 -13.68
N GLN A 70 -13.27 -9.74 -14.57
CA GLN A 70 -13.07 -9.67 -16.02
C GLN A 70 -12.44 -8.34 -16.45
N PHE A 71 -12.82 -7.21 -15.84
CA PHE A 71 -12.20 -5.91 -16.12
C PHE A 71 -10.69 -5.94 -15.85
N TRP A 72 -10.25 -6.65 -14.79
CA TRP A 72 -8.82 -6.76 -14.49
C TRP A 72 -8.09 -7.67 -15.49
N HIS A 73 -8.71 -8.76 -15.94
CA HIS A 73 -8.16 -9.60 -17.01
C HIS A 73 -8.02 -8.81 -18.31
N ASP A 74 -9.01 -7.98 -18.64
CA ASP A 74 -9.01 -7.14 -19.82
C ASP A 74 -8.15 -5.87 -19.67
N ARG A 75 -7.44 -5.72 -18.55
CA ARG A 75 -6.63 -4.54 -18.20
C ARG A 75 -7.43 -3.23 -18.21
N ASP A 76 -8.74 -3.29 -18.01
CA ASP A 76 -9.61 -2.12 -17.94
C ASP A 76 -9.92 -1.77 -16.47
N THR A 77 -10.21 -0.48 -16.22
CA THR A 77 -10.52 0.00 -14.86
C THR A 77 -12.00 -0.24 -14.55
N PRO A 78 -12.35 -1.05 -13.52
CA PRO A 78 -13.72 -1.29 -13.12
C PRO A 78 -14.29 -0.06 -12.40
N THR A 79 -14.97 0.81 -13.13
CA THR A 79 -15.80 1.85 -12.53
C THR A 79 -17.19 1.31 -12.22
N LEU A 80 -17.86 1.89 -11.21
CA LEU A 80 -19.21 1.43 -10.85
C LEU A 80 -20.17 1.45 -12.05
N ASP A 81 -20.04 2.43 -12.93
CA ASP A 81 -20.90 2.59 -14.10
C ASP A 81 -20.58 1.54 -15.19
N LYS A 82 -19.30 1.24 -15.41
CA LYS A 82 -18.90 0.15 -16.34
C LYS A 82 -19.37 -1.22 -15.83
N ILE A 83 -19.21 -1.49 -14.52
CA ILE A 83 -19.70 -2.72 -13.90
C ILE A 83 -21.21 -2.81 -14.03
N LEU A 84 -21.94 -1.71 -13.80
CA LEU A 84 -23.39 -1.65 -13.93
C LEU A 84 -23.85 -2.03 -15.34
N VAL A 85 -23.23 -1.46 -16.37
CA VAL A 85 -23.50 -1.78 -17.77
C VAL A 85 -23.26 -3.26 -18.03
N SER A 86 -22.07 -3.77 -17.69
CA SER A 86 -21.69 -5.16 -17.92
C SER A 86 -22.57 -6.18 -17.20
N VAL A 87 -23.07 -5.84 -15.99
CA VAL A 87 -23.98 -6.71 -15.23
C VAL A 87 -25.39 -6.68 -15.82
N ASN A 88 -25.89 -5.48 -16.19
CA ASN A 88 -27.25 -5.33 -16.73
C ASN A 88 -27.39 -5.82 -18.18
N GLU A 89 -26.32 -5.93 -18.93
CA GLU A 89 -26.28 -6.53 -20.26
C GLU A 89 -26.31 -8.07 -20.21
N ASP A 90 -25.93 -8.64 -19.10
CA ASP A 90 -25.94 -10.10 -18.91
C ASP A 90 -27.33 -10.60 -18.57
N LYS A 91 -27.94 -11.31 -19.53
CA LYS A 91 -29.30 -11.86 -19.36
C LYS A 91 -29.40 -12.91 -18.26
N GLY A 92 -28.30 -13.49 -17.80
CA GLY A 92 -28.22 -14.45 -16.72
C GLY A 92 -28.21 -13.82 -15.34
N LEU A 93 -28.05 -12.49 -15.22
CA LEU A 93 -27.96 -11.77 -13.96
C LEU A 93 -29.15 -10.82 -13.77
N PRO A 94 -29.56 -10.56 -12.53
CA PRO A 94 -30.60 -9.58 -12.22
C PRO A 94 -30.14 -8.14 -12.58
N ASN A 95 -31.10 -7.33 -13.02
CA ASN A 95 -30.86 -5.93 -13.29
C ASN A 95 -30.77 -5.11 -11.99
N PHE A 96 -29.77 -4.24 -11.92
CA PHE A 96 -29.52 -3.39 -10.77
C PHE A 96 -29.62 -1.91 -11.12
N SER A 97 -30.05 -1.11 -10.13
CA SER A 97 -29.78 0.32 -10.13
C SER A 97 -28.33 0.56 -9.63
N ARG A 98 -27.77 1.70 -9.97
CA ARG A 98 -26.42 2.10 -9.54
C ARG A 98 -26.22 1.98 -8.02
N THR A 99 -27.20 2.48 -7.25
CA THR A 99 -27.15 2.45 -5.78
C THR A 99 -27.25 1.02 -5.24
N SER A 100 -28.09 0.19 -5.88
CA SER A 100 -28.27 -1.21 -5.49
C SER A 100 -27.00 -2.02 -5.74
N LEU A 101 -26.38 -1.84 -6.90
CA LEU A 101 -25.11 -2.49 -7.23
C LEU A 101 -24.00 -2.05 -6.27
N PHE A 102 -23.91 -0.75 -5.95
CA PHE A 102 -22.92 -0.23 -4.99
C PHE A 102 -23.05 -0.90 -3.62
N ARG A 103 -24.30 -1.03 -3.10
CA ARG A 103 -24.53 -1.70 -1.83
C ARG A 103 -24.20 -3.19 -1.88
N LEU A 104 -24.53 -3.84 -3.00
CA LEU A 104 -24.20 -5.25 -3.22
C LEU A 104 -22.68 -5.46 -3.29
N LEU A 105 -21.94 -4.66 -4.05
CA LEU A 105 -20.47 -4.74 -4.10
C LEU A 105 -19.85 -4.58 -2.71
N LYS A 106 -20.35 -3.64 -1.89
CA LYS A 106 -19.92 -3.52 -0.49
C LYS A 106 -20.21 -4.77 0.34
N SER A 107 -21.35 -5.39 0.16
CA SER A 107 -21.70 -6.63 0.87
C SER A 107 -20.92 -7.86 0.38
N LEU A 108 -20.29 -7.75 -0.79
CA LEU A 108 -19.36 -8.73 -1.36
C LEU A 108 -17.89 -8.43 -1.00
N ASP A 109 -17.65 -7.51 -0.05
CA ASP A 109 -16.32 -7.06 0.41
C ASP A 109 -15.48 -6.35 -0.65
N PHE A 110 -16.12 -5.82 -1.72
CA PHE A 110 -15.41 -4.91 -2.60
C PHE A 110 -15.27 -3.55 -1.95
N VAL A 111 -14.04 -3.05 -1.90
CA VAL A 111 -13.70 -1.74 -1.35
C VAL A 111 -13.25 -0.81 -2.49
N TYR A 112 -13.85 0.37 -2.57
CA TYR A 112 -13.36 1.40 -3.47
C TYR A 112 -12.18 2.10 -2.80
N MET A 113 -10.97 1.83 -3.30
CA MET A 113 -9.73 2.34 -2.72
C MET A 113 -8.83 2.96 -3.78
N LYS A 114 -7.88 3.77 -3.35
CA LYS A 114 -6.86 4.33 -4.25
C LYS A 114 -6.12 3.17 -4.93
N ARG A 115 -5.92 3.25 -6.25
CA ARG A 115 -5.20 2.23 -7.00
C ARG A 115 -3.77 2.15 -6.48
N GLY A 116 -3.42 1.04 -5.88
CA GLY A 116 -2.05 0.75 -5.44
C GLY A 116 -1.15 0.49 -6.64
N ARG A 117 0.13 0.86 -6.52
CA ARG A 117 1.05 0.85 -7.66
C ARG A 117 1.35 -0.54 -8.21
N ASN A 118 1.31 -1.63 -7.48
CA ASN A 118 1.98 -2.85 -7.95
C ASN A 118 1.43 -4.17 -7.43
N SER A 119 0.11 -4.33 -7.32
CA SER A 119 -0.42 -5.62 -6.83
C SER A 119 0.05 -6.82 -7.66
N GLY A 120 0.18 -6.68 -9.00
CA GLY A 120 0.62 -7.78 -9.87
C GLY A 120 2.12 -8.08 -9.80
N LEU A 121 2.95 -7.12 -9.42
CA LEU A 121 4.40 -7.35 -9.25
C LEU A 121 4.73 -7.99 -7.91
N ILE A 122 3.98 -7.68 -6.86
CA ILE A 122 4.14 -8.25 -5.51
C ILE A 122 3.89 -9.76 -5.52
N GLU A 123 3.07 -10.25 -6.44
CA GLU A 123 2.71 -11.67 -6.60
C GLU A 123 3.70 -12.48 -7.48
N LYS A 124 4.79 -11.87 -7.95
CA LYS A 124 5.84 -12.64 -8.65
C LYS A 124 6.50 -13.62 -7.68
N SER A 125 6.71 -14.85 -8.12
CA SER A 125 7.28 -15.94 -7.30
C SER A 125 8.60 -15.57 -6.63
N GLU A 126 9.46 -14.83 -7.31
CA GLU A 126 10.76 -14.39 -6.79
C GLU A 126 10.59 -13.40 -5.62
N ILE A 127 9.62 -12.49 -5.72
CA ILE A 127 9.33 -11.51 -4.65
C ILE A 127 8.67 -12.20 -3.47
N ILE A 128 7.77 -13.16 -3.70
CA ILE A 128 7.18 -13.99 -2.63
C ILE A 128 8.28 -14.75 -1.89
N LEU A 129 9.21 -15.38 -2.61
CA LEU A 129 10.33 -16.09 -2.00
C LEU A 129 11.25 -15.15 -1.21
N TRP A 130 11.52 -13.95 -1.73
CA TRP A 130 12.30 -12.95 -1.01
C TRP A 130 11.57 -12.49 0.24
N ARG A 131 10.27 -12.15 0.15
CA ARG A 131 9.43 -11.78 1.28
C ARG A 131 9.44 -12.84 2.37
N ARG A 132 9.29 -14.12 2.01
CA ARG A 132 9.36 -15.24 2.98
C ARG A 132 10.72 -15.34 3.67
N ARG A 133 11.81 -15.17 2.94
CA ARG A 133 13.17 -15.14 3.55
C ARG A 133 13.30 -13.97 4.52
N TYR A 134 12.91 -12.79 4.10
CA TYR A 134 12.91 -11.60 4.94
C TYR A 134 12.10 -11.81 6.21
N LEU A 135 10.86 -12.27 6.09
CA LEU A 135 9.96 -12.50 7.24
C LEU A 135 10.52 -13.55 8.20
N LYS A 136 11.15 -14.60 7.70
CA LYS A 136 11.84 -15.61 8.51
C LYS A 136 13.03 -15.00 9.27
N ASP A 137 13.85 -14.23 8.58
CA ASP A 137 15.06 -13.65 9.16
C ASP A 137 14.73 -12.56 10.18
N ILE A 138 13.79 -11.64 9.89
CA ILE A 138 13.40 -10.58 10.83
C ILE A 138 12.78 -11.16 12.10
N LYS A 139 11.96 -12.21 11.97
CA LYS A 139 11.38 -12.92 13.11
C LYS A 139 12.47 -13.54 13.98
N ARG A 140 13.42 -14.27 13.39
CA ARG A 140 14.56 -14.84 14.09
C ARG A 140 15.37 -13.77 14.82
N TYR A 141 15.67 -12.64 14.20
CA TYR A 141 16.45 -11.56 14.83
C TYR A 141 15.70 -10.93 16.01
N ARG A 142 14.36 -10.84 15.96
CA ARG A 142 13.57 -10.41 17.13
C ARG A 142 13.60 -11.45 18.25
N GLU A 143 13.49 -12.73 17.94
CA GLU A 143 13.59 -13.82 18.90
C GLU A 143 14.98 -13.86 19.57
N GLU A 144 16.04 -13.52 18.83
CA GLU A 144 17.39 -13.36 19.35
C GLU A 144 17.56 -12.09 20.20
N GLY A 145 16.56 -11.22 20.28
CA GLY A 145 16.62 -9.95 21.02
C GLY A 145 17.55 -8.91 20.41
N ARG A 146 17.84 -8.99 19.12
CA ARG A 146 18.71 -8.03 18.43
C ARG A 146 18.04 -6.67 18.28
N PRO A 147 18.77 -5.57 18.49
CA PRO A 147 18.26 -4.23 18.15
C PRO A 147 18.02 -4.12 16.65
N ILE A 148 16.81 -3.70 16.25
CA ILE A 148 16.43 -3.53 14.84
C ILE A 148 16.31 -2.04 14.55
N TYR A 149 17.06 -1.60 13.56
CA TYR A 149 17.04 -0.24 13.04
C TYR A 149 16.44 -0.22 11.64
N PHE A 150 15.64 0.78 11.36
CA PHE A 150 15.01 1.03 10.07
C PHE A 150 15.65 2.26 9.44
N LEU A 151 16.13 2.12 8.23
CA LEU A 151 16.81 3.15 7.47
C LEU A 151 16.03 3.42 6.18
N ASP A 152 15.94 4.69 5.80
CA ASP A 152 15.32 5.09 4.54
C ASP A 152 15.70 6.54 4.18
N GLU A 153 15.53 6.87 2.91
CA GLU A 153 15.66 8.21 2.37
C GLU A 153 14.29 8.78 2.01
N THR A 154 14.21 10.09 2.13
CA THR A 154 13.04 10.81 1.70
C THR A 154 13.42 12.21 1.21
N TRP A 155 12.46 12.92 0.64
CA TRP A 155 12.63 14.30 0.24
C TRP A 155 11.47 15.17 0.70
N VAL A 156 11.77 16.48 0.82
CA VAL A 156 10.79 17.50 1.14
C VAL A 156 11.00 18.68 0.19
N ASN A 157 9.96 19.12 -0.48
CA ASN A 157 10.04 20.24 -1.41
C ASN A 157 9.74 21.57 -0.69
N ALA A 158 10.34 22.63 -1.16
CA ALA A 158 10.09 23.97 -0.63
C ALA A 158 8.61 24.37 -0.74
N GLY A 159 7.91 23.91 -1.79
CA GLY A 159 6.50 24.17 -2.01
C GLY A 159 5.53 23.14 -1.42
N ASP A 160 6.00 22.21 -0.58
CA ASP A 160 5.12 21.21 0.03
C ASP A 160 4.16 21.85 1.04
N VAL A 161 2.86 21.73 0.78
CA VAL A 161 1.75 22.22 1.59
C VAL A 161 0.63 21.21 1.68
N ASN A 162 -0.31 21.43 2.57
CA ASN A 162 -1.52 20.62 2.62
C ASN A 162 -2.38 20.84 1.37
N SER A 163 -2.80 19.74 0.75
CA SER A 163 -3.65 19.77 -0.44
C SER A 163 -5.09 20.23 -0.16
N LYS A 164 -5.53 20.22 1.09
CA LYS A 164 -6.89 20.61 1.51
C LYS A 164 -6.82 21.60 2.65
N VAL A 165 -7.47 22.74 2.46
CA VAL A 165 -7.60 23.81 3.47
C VAL A 165 -9.04 24.29 3.50
N TRP A 166 -9.44 24.90 4.63
CA TRP A 166 -10.72 25.58 4.71
C TRP A 166 -10.65 26.88 3.90
N VAL A 167 -11.62 27.07 3.01
CA VAL A 167 -11.74 28.26 2.16
C VAL A 167 -13.12 28.87 2.37
N ASP A 168 -13.14 30.19 2.63
CA ASP A 168 -14.38 30.97 2.66
C ASP A 168 -14.82 31.25 1.21
N LYS A 169 -15.93 30.64 0.80
CA LYS A 169 -16.50 30.84 -0.52
C LYS A 169 -17.28 32.13 -0.68
N THR A 170 -17.55 32.86 0.40
CA THR A 170 -18.25 34.16 0.35
C THR A 170 -17.31 35.25 -0.13
N VAL A 171 -16.02 35.11 0.10
CA VAL A 171 -15.00 36.07 -0.34
C VAL A 171 -14.67 35.84 -1.82
N THR A 172 -15.25 36.68 -2.68
CA THR A 172 -15.12 36.52 -4.15
C THR A 172 -13.92 37.27 -4.74
N SER A 173 -13.34 38.24 -4.03
CA SER A 173 -12.18 38.98 -4.51
C SER A 173 -11.33 39.55 -3.38
N ALA A 174 -10.04 39.84 -3.70
CA ALA A 174 -9.13 40.49 -2.75
C ALA A 174 -9.64 41.89 -2.27
N ARG A 175 -10.39 42.58 -3.13
CA ARG A 175 -10.97 43.90 -2.79
C ARG A 175 -12.09 43.76 -1.75
N VAL A 176 -12.98 42.77 -1.91
CA VAL A 176 -14.04 42.49 -0.92
C VAL A 176 -13.41 42.02 0.38
N ALA A 177 -12.44 41.13 0.34
CA ALA A 177 -11.72 40.71 1.54
C ALA A 177 -11.11 41.90 2.30
N SER A 178 -10.42 42.78 1.59
CA SER A 178 -9.78 43.95 2.20
C SER A 178 -10.80 44.93 2.82
N SER A 179 -11.98 45.16 2.17
CA SER A 179 -13.00 46.06 2.70
C SER A 179 -13.69 45.53 3.96
N GLU A 180 -13.74 44.22 4.14
CA GLU A 180 -14.35 43.53 5.27
C GLU A 180 -13.33 43.06 6.34
N GLY A 181 -12.06 43.42 6.18
CA GLY A 181 -10.98 42.96 7.08
C GLY A 181 -10.69 41.47 7.01
N LEU A 182 -11.09 40.82 5.92
CA LEU A 182 -10.89 39.41 5.67
C LEU A 182 -9.65 39.18 4.76
N SER A 183 -9.33 37.92 4.48
CA SER A 183 -8.27 37.52 3.55
C SER A 183 -8.83 36.63 2.46
N THR A 184 -8.11 36.52 1.34
CA THR A 184 -8.47 35.61 0.24
C THR A 184 -8.06 34.14 0.51
N GLY A 185 -7.54 33.83 1.69
CA GLY A 185 -7.13 32.50 2.12
C GLY A 185 -5.61 32.32 2.18
N ALA A 186 -5.17 31.06 2.20
CA ALA A 186 -3.76 30.72 2.33
C ALA A 186 -2.96 31.09 1.07
N ILE A 187 -1.73 31.53 1.26
CA ILE A 187 -0.79 31.75 0.16
C ILE A 187 -0.36 30.39 -0.39
N ASN A 188 -0.51 30.18 -1.68
CA ASN A 188 -0.12 28.97 -2.36
C ASN A 188 1.29 29.13 -2.98
N PRO A 189 2.13 28.09 -2.93
CA PRO A 189 3.40 28.10 -3.63
C PRO A 189 3.17 28.12 -5.16
N THR A 190 4.09 28.69 -5.91
CA THR A 190 4.06 28.71 -7.38
C THR A 190 4.41 27.37 -8.01
N GLY A 191 4.89 26.40 -7.22
CA GLY A 191 5.29 25.09 -7.65
C GLY A 191 6.01 24.31 -6.55
N LYS A 192 6.55 23.13 -6.85
CA LYS A 192 7.28 22.31 -5.87
C LYS A 192 8.57 22.99 -5.35
N GLY A 193 9.19 23.83 -6.16
CA GLY A 193 10.44 24.52 -5.81
C GLY A 193 11.63 23.56 -5.65
N LYS A 194 12.68 24.04 -4.99
CA LYS A 194 13.84 23.23 -4.62
C LYS A 194 13.47 22.21 -3.55
N ARG A 195 14.25 21.13 -3.45
CA ARG A 195 13.99 20.06 -2.47
C ARG A 195 15.21 19.80 -1.57
N LEU A 196 14.94 19.31 -0.39
CA LEU A 196 15.88 18.68 0.52
C LEU A 196 15.82 17.17 0.35
N ILE A 197 16.98 16.56 0.25
CA ILE A 197 17.14 15.10 0.36
C ILE A 197 17.50 14.81 1.80
N VAL A 198 16.85 13.81 2.37
CA VAL A 198 16.93 13.48 3.79
C VAL A 198 17.12 11.99 3.93
N SER A 199 18.15 11.57 4.69
CA SER A 199 18.32 10.18 5.11
C SER A 199 18.37 10.12 6.63
N HIS A 200 17.78 9.11 7.24
CA HIS A 200 17.85 8.89 8.68
C HIS A 200 17.69 7.42 9.01
N ILE A 201 17.97 7.10 10.26
CA ILE A 201 17.83 5.76 10.81
C ILE A 201 17.21 5.84 12.21
N GLY A 202 16.35 4.91 12.54
CA GLY A 202 15.67 4.87 13.82
C GLY A 202 15.29 3.46 14.26
N SER A 203 14.90 3.32 15.52
CA SER A 203 14.47 2.09 16.15
C SER A 203 13.34 2.37 17.14
N GLU A 204 12.94 1.39 17.93
CA GLU A 204 11.99 1.59 19.05
C GLU A 204 12.44 2.66 20.06
N ASP A 205 13.73 2.94 20.13
CA ASP A 205 14.28 3.99 21.00
C ASP A 205 14.16 5.41 20.40
N GLY A 206 13.67 5.52 19.17
CA GLY A 206 13.56 6.78 18.44
C GLY A 206 14.54 6.88 17.27
N PHE A 207 14.60 8.06 16.66
CA PHE A 207 15.64 8.38 15.70
C PHE A 207 17.02 8.41 16.38
N VAL A 208 18.03 7.89 15.69
CA VAL A 208 19.41 7.88 16.20
C VAL A 208 19.97 9.30 16.27
N PRO A 209 20.38 9.81 17.45
CA PRO A 209 20.94 11.14 17.57
C PRO A 209 22.17 11.35 16.68
N GLY A 210 22.15 12.44 15.90
CA GLY A 210 23.22 12.74 14.94
C GLY A 210 23.28 11.77 13.75
N GLY A 211 22.20 11.01 13.48
CA GLY A 211 22.03 10.18 12.30
C GLY A 211 21.32 10.87 11.14
N LEU A 212 20.84 12.10 11.31
CA LEU A 212 20.17 12.85 10.26
C LEU A 212 21.17 13.34 9.21
N LEU A 213 21.00 12.94 7.95
CA LEU A 213 21.61 13.55 6.79
C LEU A 213 20.57 14.41 6.09
N CYS A 214 20.91 15.66 5.78
CA CYS A 214 20.01 16.56 5.07
C CYS A 214 20.81 17.54 4.22
N PHE A 215 20.61 17.51 2.90
CA PHE A 215 21.27 18.41 1.96
C PHE A 215 20.33 18.89 0.86
N GLU A 216 20.70 19.99 0.21
CA GLU A 216 19.93 20.56 -0.89
C GLU A 216 20.21 19.82 -2.19
N SER A 217 19.15 19.45 -2.91
CA SER A 217 19.23 18.93 -4.27
C SER A 217 19.79 19.99 -5.22
N LYS A 218 20.87 19.66 -5.92
CA LYS A 218 21.54 20.56 -6.89
C LYS A 218 20.94 20.46 -8.28
N LYS A 219 20.34 19.32 -8.61
CA LYS A 219 19.70 19.05 -9.90
C LYS A 219 18.20 19.16 -9.75
N ASN A 220 17.53 19.82 -10.70
CA ASN A 220 16.07 19.82 -10.80
C ASN A 220 15.55 18.51 -11.47
N THR A 221 16.21 17.37 -11.23
CA THR A 221 15.75 16.06 -11.70
C THR A 221 14.56 15.60 -10.86
N GLN A 222 13.64 14.87 -11.45
CA GLN A 222 12.50 14.30 -10.73
C GLN A 222 12.92 13.17 -9.78
N ASP A 223 14.12 12.62 -9.97
CA ASP A 223 14.66 11.53 -9.17
C ASP A 223 15.77 12.01 -8.23
N TYR A 224 15.64 11.70 -6.92
CA TYR A 224 16.63 12.01 -5.89
C TYR A 224 17.78 10.98 -5.87
N HIS A 225 17.56 9.80 -6.45
CA HIS A 225 18.59 8.77 -6.57
C HIS A 225 19.79 9.21 -7.39
N ASP A 226 19.62 10.17 -8.32
CA ASP A 226 20.69 10.76 -9.10
C ASP A 226 21.66 11.63 -8.26
N GLU A 227 21.29 12.00 -7.05
CA GLU A 227 22.06 12.90 -6.18
C GLU A 227 22.61 12.23 -4.92
N MET A 228 21.91 11.21 -4.42
CA MET A 228 22.44 10.30 -3.41
C MET A 228 23.28 9.24 -4.14
N ASN A 229 24.57 9.35 -4.10
CA ASN A 229 25.48 8.37 -4.69
C ASN A 229 26.04 7.41 -3.64
N GLY A 230 26.60 6.28 -4.09
CA GLY A 230 27.14 5.26 -3.19
C GLY A 230 28.22 5.74 -2.24
N ASP A 231 29.03 6.72 -2.64
CA ASP A 231 30.10 7.26 -1.79
C ASP A 231 29.53 8.13 -0.68
N SER A 232 28.60 9.05 -1.00
CA SER A 232 27.95 9.90 -0.01
C SER A 232 27.13 9.09 1.00
N PHE A 233 26.45 8.04 0.53
CA PHE A 233 25.71 7.14 1.41
C PHE A 233 26.65 6.35 2.33
N ARG A 234 27.74 5.82 1.77
CA ARG A 234 28.76 5.06 2.52
C ARG A 234 29.38 5.93 3.62
N ASP A 235 29.82 7.14 3.28
CA ASP A 235 30.48 8.05 4.23
C ASP A 235 29.52 8.44 5.37
N TRP A 236 28.26 8.68 5.05
CA TRP A 236 27.21 8.93 6.05
C TRP A 236 26.99 7.72 6.96
N LEU A 237 26.81 6.54 6.37
CA LEU A 237 26.54 5.31 7.12
C LEU A 237 27.72 4.95 8.01
N GLU A 238 28.97 5.12 7.55
CA GLU A 238 30.18 4.92 8.34
C GLU A 238 30.17 5.79 9.61
N GLY A 239 29.73 7.05 9.50
CA GLY A 239 29.55 7.94 10.64
C GLY A 239 28.40 7.60 11.57
N VAL A 240 27.42 6.81 11.10
CA VAL A 240 26.24 6.38 11.86
C VAL A 240 26.48 5.05 12.59
N LEU A 241 27.18 4.10 11.98
CA LEU A 241 27.42 2.75 12.51
C LEU A 241 27.92 2.70 13.97
N PRO A 242 28.85 3.58 14.41
CA PRO A 242 29.31 3.58 15.80
C PRO A 242 28.24 4.01 16.82
N LYS A 243 27.17 4.70 16.36
CA LYS A 243 26.07 5.18 17.20
C LYS A 243 25.00 4.12 17.43
N LEU A 244 25.02 3.04 16.65
CA LEU A 244 24.07 1.95 16.77
C LEU A 244 24.53 0.95 17.81
N LYS A 245 23.59 0.33 18.49
CA LYS A 245 23.84 -0.75 19.44
C LYS A 245 24.60 -1.90 18.78
N ASP A 246 25.38 -2.62 19.55
CA ASP A 246 26.08 -3.80 19.06
C ASP A 246 25.13 -4.89 18.61
N ASN A 247 25.57 -5.72 17.70
CA ASN A 247 24.81 -6.85 17.16
C ASN A 247 23.46 -6.43 16.49
N ALA A 248 23.36 -5.17 16.07
CA ALA A 248 22.16 -4.63 15.47
C ALA A 248 21.89 -5.18 14.08
N VAL A 249 20.62 -5.18 13.71
CA VAL A 249 20.13 -5.45 12.34
C VAL A 249 19.66 -4.13 11.73
N ILE A 250 20.14 -3.81 10.54
CA ILE A 250 19.75 -2.62 9.79
C ILE A 250 18.85 -3.05 8.64
N VAL A 251 17.58 -2.65 8.71
CA VAL A 251 16.60 -2.87 7.65
C VAL A 251 16.70 -1.70 6.67
N MET A 252 16.91 -2.00 5.38
CA MET A 252 16.97 -1.01 4.30
C MET A 252 16.41 -1.59 2.99
N ASP A 253 16.12 -0.74 2.05
CA ASP A 253 15.69 -1.11 0.69
C ASP A 253 16.88 -1.52 -0.20
N ASN A 254 16.60 -1.72 -1.50
CA ASN A 254 17.59 -2.15 -2.49
C ASN A 254 17.96 -1.04 -3.48
N ALA A 255 17.95 0.23 -3.06
CA ALA A 255 18.38 1.32 -3.93
C ALA A 255 19.75 1.04 -4.56
N PRO A 256 20.02 1.47 -5.81
CA PRO A 256 21.29 1.20 -6.49
C PRO A 256 22.51 1.61 -5.69
N TYR A 257 22.47 2.74 -4.99
CA TYR A 257 23.57 3.23 -4.16
C TYR A 257 23.75 2.43 -2.84
N HIS A 258 22.72 1.67 -2.38
CA HIS A 258 22.85 0.68 -1.32
C HIS A 258 23.46 -0.63 -1.82
N SER A 259 23.35 -0.88 -3.12
CA SER A 259 23.67 -2.17 -3.75
C SER A 259 24.95 -2.12 -4.59
N VAL A 260 25.87 -1.20 -4.28
CA VAL A 260 27.19 -1.13 -4.93
C VAL A 260 27.97 -2.39 -4.62
N LYS A 261 28.32 -3.15 -5.66
CA LYS A 261 29.06 -4.41 -5.54
C LYS A 261 30.53 -4.12 -5.30
N ILE A 262 31.18 -4.91 -4.45
CA ILE A 262 32.64 -4.87 -4.23
C ILE A 262 33.35 -5.24 -5.53
N GLU A 263 32.83 -6.26 -6.20
CA GLU A 263 33.36 -6.75 -7.45
C GLU A 263 32.22 -7.08 -8.42
N LYS A 264 32.38 -6.67 -9.66
CA LYS A 264 31.39 -7.02 -10.70
C LYS A 264 31.68 -8.45 -11.17
N CYS A 265 30.69 -9.32 -11.00
CA CYS A 265 30.77 -10.67 -11.58
C CYS A 265 30.49 -10.58 -13.10
N PRO A 266 31.16 -11.42 -13.92
CA PRO A 266 30.92 -11.48 -15.35
C PRO A 266 29.46 -11.76 -15.70
N THR A 267 28.96 -11.10 -16.74
CA THR A 267 27.64 -11.28 -17.35
C THR A 267 27.78 -11.69 -18.82
N THR A 268 26.66 -11.98 -19.48
CA THR A 268 26.61 -12.31 -20.92
C THR A 268 27.22 -11.23 -21.80
N ASN A 269 27.24 -9.98 -21.34
CA ASN A 269 27.77 -8.82 -22.06
C ASN A 269 29.31 -8.68 -21.99
N TRP A 270 29.96 -9.52 -21.16
CA TRP A 270 31.41 -9.49 -21.04
C TRP A 270 32.11 -10.19 -22.20
N ARG A 271 33.29 -9.73 -22.55
CA ARG A 271 34.12 -10.42 -23.54
C ARG A 271 34.63 -11.75 -22.97
N LYS A 272 34.72 -12.77 -23.81
CA LYS A 272 35.21 -14.11 -23.42
C LYS A 272 36.53 -14.03 -22.64
N ALA A 273 37.46 -13.19 -23.11
CA ALA A 273 38.77 -13.01 -22.46
C ALA A 273 38.67 -12.49 -21.04
N ASP A 274 37.74 -11.55 -20.79
CA ASP A 274 37.54 -10.95 -19.48
C ASP A 274 36.90 -11.95 -18.51
N ILE A 275 35.97 -12.79 -19.00
CA ILE A 275 35.35 -13.88 -18.23
C ILE A 275 36.41 -14.87 -17.81
N ILE A 276 37.30 -15.30 -18.73
CA ILE A 276 38.42 -16.22 -18.46
C ILE A 276 39.37 -15.61 -17.41
N ALA A 277 39.74 -14.34 -17.59
CA ALA A 277 40.64 -13.66 -16.65
C ALA A 277 40.02 -13.59 -15.25
N TRP A 278 38.71 -13.32 -15.15
CA TRP A 278 38.00 -13.28 -13.88
C TRP A 278 37.98 -14.65 -13.21
N LEU A 279 37.62 -15.73 -13.94
CA LEU A 279 37.60 -17.10 -13.41
C LEU A 279 38.99 -17.53 -12.95
N GLN A 280 40.03 -17.24 -13.73
CA GLN A 280 41.42 -17.54 -13.36
C GLN A 280 41.84 -16.78 -12.09
N SER A 281 41.40 -15.53 -11.92
CA SER A 281 41.65 -14.74 -10.69
C SER A 281 40.99 -15.36 -9.45
N LYS A 282 39.99 -16.22 -9.63
CA LYS A 282 39.30 -16.97 -8.56
C LYS A 282 39.88 -18.39 -8.34
N GLY A 283 40.91 -18.72 -9.07
CA GLY A 283 41.61 -20.04 -8.96
C GLY A 283 40.96 -21.16 -9.78
N GLU A 284 40.00 -20.81 -10.65
CA GLU A 284 39.37 -21.79 -11.54
C GLU A 284 40.29 -22.10 -12.72
N GLN A 285 40.36 -23.40 -13.06
CA GLN A 285 41.07 -23.87 -14.26
C GLN A 285 40.12 -23.73 -15.46
N VAL A 286 40.42 -22.81 -16.34
CA VAL A 286 39.63 -22.54 -17.54
C VAL A 286 40.49 -22.69 -18.77
N ASP A 287 39.94 -23.37 -19.78
CA ASP A 287 40.57 -23.52 -21.09
C ASP A 287 40.01 -22.46 -22.06
N ASN A 288 40.90 -21.91 -22.89
CA ASN A 288 40.53 -20.98 -23.96
C ASN A 288 39.60 -21.57 -25.03
N THR A 289 39.49 -22.89 -25.09
CA THR A 289 38.58 -23.64 -25.98
C THR A 289 37.13 -23.61 -25.51
N MET A 290 36.90 -23.40 -24.20
CA MET A 290 35.54 -23.40 -23.62
C MET A 290 34.65 -22.35 -24.27
N LEU A 291 33.36 -22.69 -24.42
CA LEU A 291 32.36 -21.75 -24.91
C LEU A 291 31.99 -20.71 -23.82
N VAL A 292 31.51 -19.55 -24.26
CA VAL A 292 31.07 -18.48 -23.32
C VAL A 292 30.00 -19.00 -22.34
N ILE A 293 29.08 -19.84 -22.80
CA ILE A 293 28.03 -20.45 -21.97
C ILE A 293 28.64 -21.34 -20.87
N GLU A 294 29.65 -22.14 -21.18
CA GLU A 294 30.35 -23.00 -20.20
C GLU A 294 31.08 -22.16 -19.13
N LEU A 295 31.71 -21.07 -19.58
CA LEU A 295 32.37 -20.11 -18.69
C LEU A 295 31.38 -19.44 -17.76
N LEU A 296 30.24 -19.00 -18.28
CA LEU A 296 29.17 -18.38 -17.49
C LEU A 296 28.52 -19.35 -16.49
N ASP A 297 28.46 -20.65 -16.83
CA ASP A 297 27.99 -21.68 -15.90
C ASP A 297 28.94 -21.82 -14.69
N GLN A 298 30.25 -21.67 -14.93
CA GLN A 298 31.24 -21.65 -13.83
C GLN A 298 31.08 -20.35 -13.01
N VAL A 299 30.92 -19.20 -13.68
CA VAL A 299 30.63 -17.94 -13.00
C VAL A 299 29.37 -18.05 -12.13
N LYS A 300 28.28 -18.66 -12.62
CA LYS A 300 27.04 -18.86 -11.89
C LYS A 300 27.24 -19.64 -10.58
N LYS A 301 28.12 -20.61 -10.55
CA LYS A 301 28.49 -21.39 -9.33
C LYS A 301 29.23 -20.53 -8.32
N LEU A 302 30.12 -19.65 -8.80
CA LEU A 302 30.94 -18.77 -7.95
C LEU A 302 30.22 -17.49 -7.53
N LYS A 303 29.26 -17.03 -8.32
CA LYS A 303 28.51 -15.78 -8.08
C LYS A 303 28.02 -15.61 -6.64
N PRO A 304 27.46 -16.62 -5.93
CA PRO A 304 27.05 -16.48 -4.54
C PRO A 304 28.18 -16.12 -3.57
N LEU A 305 29.42 -16.45 -3.87
CA LEU A 305 30.58 -16.16 -3.02
C LEU A 305 31.14 -14.76 -3.24
N TYR A 306 30.98 -14.21 -4.45
CA TYR A 306 31.60 -12.94 -4.86
C TYR A 306 30.59 -11.83 -5.12
N ASN A 307 29.29 -12.10 -5.01
CA ASN A 307 28.24 -11.10 -5.19
C ASN A 307 27.96 -10.34 -3.88
N ASN A 308 29.02 -9.74 -3.30
CA ASN A 308 28.94 -9.03 -2.04
C ASN A 308 28.83 -7.53 -2.27
N TYR A 309 28.06 -6.86 -1.42
CA TYR A 309 27.89 -5.41 -1.46
C TYR A 309 28.84 -4.71 -0.50
N VAL A 310 29.34 -3.55 -0.91
CA VAL A 310 30.27 -2.74 -0.10
C VAL A 310 29.66 -2.40 1.25
N ILE A 311 28.38 -2.02 1.24
CA ILE A 311 27.65 -1.62 2.45
C ILE A 311 27.49 -2.81 3.40
N ASP A 312 27.14 -3.98 2.88
CA ASP A 312 26.90 -5.18 3.71
C ASP A 312 28.18 -5.62 4.43
N GLU A 313 29.32 -5.59 3.73
CA GLU A 313 30.62 -5.96 4.34
C GLU A 313 31.09 -4.89 5.33
N MET A 314 30.85 -3.60 5.05
CA MET A 314 31.15 -2.50 6.01
C MET A 314 30.32 -2.65 7.30
N VAL A 315 29.02 -2.94 7.19
CA VAL A 315 28.14 -3.15 8.32
C VAL A 315 28.54 -4.39 9.11
N LYS A 316 28.91 -5.47 8.42
CA LYS A 316 29.39 -6.72 9.00
C LYS A 316 30.72 -6.53 9.73
N ALA A 317 31.66 -5.75 9.18
CA ALA A 317 32.91 -5.37 9.86
C ALA A 317 32.68 -4.63 11.17
N ASN A 318 31.54 -3.96 11.33
CA ASN A 318 31.08 -3.31 12.56
C ASN A 318 30.20 -4.21 13.45
N ASN A 319 30.25 -5.52 13.29
CA ASN A 319 29.48 -6.50 14.04
C ASN A 319 27.95 -6.27 13.96
N LYS A 320 27.45 -5.89 12.81
CA LYS A 320 26.05 -5.63 12.52
C LYS A 320 25.63 -6.37 11.24
N ILE A 321 24.33 -6.45 10.97
CA ILE A 321 23.79 -7.16 9.82
C ILE A 321 22.88 -6.23 9.03
N VAL A 322 22.98 -6.29 7.70
CA VAL A 322 22.01 -5.68 6.79
C VAL A 322 20.91 -6.71 6.48
N LEU A 323 19.66 -6.30 6.63
CA LEU A 323 18.51 -7.06 6.19
C LEU A 323 17.76 -6.25 5.12
N ARG A 324 17.79 -6.74 3.88
CA ARG A 324 17.20 -6.03 2.75
C ARG A 324 15.72 -6.32 2.60
N LEU A 325 14.93 -5.27 2.48
CA LEU A 325 13.49 -5.35 2.24
C LEU A 325 13.19 -6.06 0.92
N PRO A 326 12.13 -6.85 0.85
CA PRO A 326 11.64 -7.33 -0.43
C PRO A 326 11.13 -6.14 -1.26
N PRO A 327 11.37 -6.14 -2.59
CA PRO A 327 10.92 -5.06 -3.46
C PRO A 327 9.42 -4.80 -3.32
N TYR A 328 9.02 -3.53 -3.43
CA TYR A 328 7.62 -3.06 -3.35
C TYR A 328 6.95 -3.20 -1.96
N HIS A 329 7.66 -3.58 -0.92
CA HIS A 329 7.16 -3.77 0.44
C HIS A 329 7.61 -2.67 1.40
N CYS A 330 7.32 -1.41 1.07
CA CYS A 330 7.63 -0.26 1.94
C CYS A 330 6.84 -0.31 3.26
N GLU A 331 5.70 -1.00 3.31
CA GLU A 331 4.91 -1.22 4.53
C GLU A 331 5.64 -2.00 5.61
N LEU A 332 6.72 -2.71 5.26
CA LEU A 332 7.60 -3.42 6.18
C LEU A 332 8.73 -2.52 6.73
N ASN A 333 8.78 -1.26 6.33
CA ASN A 333 9.77 -0.29 6.80
C ASN A 333 9.13 0.72 7.77
N ALA A 334 9.42 0.60 9.07
CA ALA A 334 8.79 1.43 10.10
C ALA A 334 9.09 2.94 9.96
N ILE A 335 10.22 3.30 9.36
CA ILE A 335 10.62 4.71 9.18
C ILE A 335 9.69 5.46 8.20
N GLU A 336 8.99 4.76 7.31
CA GLU A 336 8.00 5.37 6.41
C GLU A 336 6.86 6.05 7.19
N LEU A 337 6.44 5.44 8.31
CA LEU A 337 5.44 6.03 9.21
C LEU A 337 6.01 7.26 9.93
N ALA A 338 7.28 7.25 10.28
CA ALA A 338 7.96 8.41 10.85
C ALA A 338 8.05 9.55 9.83
N TRP A 339 8.39 9.24 8.57
CA TRP A 339 8.39 10.23 7.48
C TRP A 339 7.02 10.85 7.23
N ALA A 340 5.95 10.09 7.37
CA ALA A 340 4.59 10.64 7.25
C ALA A 340 4.33 11.76 8.29
N ILE A 341 4.78 11.56 9.55
CA ILE A 341 4.66 12.57 10.61
C ILE A 341 5.53 13.79 10.33
N VAL A 342 6.80 13.56 9.96
CA VAL A 342 7.75 14.63 9.64
C VAL A 342 7.27 15.48 8.47
N LYS A 343 6.87 14.84 7.37
CA LYS A 343 6.34 15.54 6.18
C LYS A 343 5.04 16.29 6.50
N LYS A 344 4.16 15.69 7.31
CA LYS A 344 2.96 16.36 7.76
C LYS A 344 3.28 17.63 8.54
N HIS A 345 4.23 17.56 9.49
CA HIS A 345 4.65 18.73 10.26
C HIS A 345 5.17 19.85 9.36
N VAL A 346 5.99 19.52 8.37
CA VAL A 346 6.49 20.49 7.39
C VAL A 346 5.33 21.13 6.63
N LYS A 347 4.41 20.32 6.07
CA LYS A 347 3.27 20.81 5.30
C LYS A 347 2.32 21.70 6.12
N ASP A 348 2.11 21.37 7.38
CA ASP A 348 1.22 22.11 8.29
C ASP A 348 1.80 23.50 8.65
N ASN A 349 3.14 23.63 8.67
CA ASN A 349 3.82 24.83 9.17
C ASN A 349 4.56 25.63 8.07
N ASN A 350 4.58 25.15 6.84
CA ASN A 350 5.23 25.84 5.73
C ASN A 350 4.47 27.08 5.31
N LYS A 351 5.04 28.25 5.59
CA LYS A 351 4.45 29.57 5.31
C LYS A 351 5.27 30.42 4.33
N THR A 352 6.57 30.13 4.21
CA THR A 352 7.50 31.00 3.50
C THR A 352 7.98 30.40 2.18
N PHE A 353 7.84 29.09 2.02
CA PHE A 353 8.34 28.31 0.87
C PHE A 353 9.85 28.44 0.61
N LYS A 354 10.59 28.84 1.65
CA LYS A 354 12.06 28.97 1.59
C LYS A 354 12.72 27.70 2.11
N LEU A 355 13.69 27.20 1.37
CA LEU A 355 14.36 25.92 1.67
C LEU A 355 15.01 25.90 3.06
N GLN A 356 15.55 27.04 3.51
CA GLN A 356 16.16 27.15 4.83
C GLN A 356 15.11 26.97 5.96
N ASP A 357 13.93 27.55 5.81
CA ASP A 357 12.85 27.42 6.79
C ASP A 357 12.30 25.97 6.78
N ILE A 358 12.21 25.35 5.59
CA ILE A 358 11.86 23.93 5.46
C ILE A 358 12.85 23.03 6.20
N LYS A 359 14.15 23.35 6.13
CA LYS A 359 15.15 22.58 6.88
C LYS A 359 14.94 22.66 8.40
N HIS A 360 14.58 23.83 8.92
CA HIS A 360 14.21 23.98 10.33
C HIS A 360 12.96 23.18 10.69
N LEU A 361 11.90 23.30 9.89
CA LEU A 361 10.65 22.54 10.08
C LEU A 361 10.87 21.03 9.98
N LEU A 362 11.80 20.59 9.11
CA LEU A 362 12.18 19.18 9.02
C LEU A 362 12.81 18.69 10.32
N VAL A 363 13.80 19.42 10.86
CA VAL A 363 14.47 19.08 12.14
C VAL A 363 13.46 19.08 13.29
N GLU A 364 12.58 20.08 13.35
CA GLU A 364 11.49 20.10 14.33
C GLU A 364 10.56 18.88 14.18
N GLY A 365 10.22 18.51 12.94
CA GLY A 365 9.42 17.34 12.63
C GLY A 365 10.07 16.04 13.11
N VAL A 366 11.36 15.89 12.87
CA VAL A 366 12.16 14.74 13.36
C VAL A 366 12.11 14.68 14.90
N ASN A 367 12.31 15.82 15.58
CA ASN A 367 12.30 15.89 17.03
C ASN A 367 10.90 15.65 17.64
N LYS A 368 9.83 15.79 16.86
CA LYS A 368 8.44 15.47 17.30
C LYS A 368 8.15 13.98 17.32
N VAL A 369 8.90 13.19 16.59
CA VAL A 369 8.69 11.74 16.58
C VAL A 369 9.32 11.13 17.81
N SER A 370 8.47 10.86 18.81
CA SER A 370 8.91 10.32 20.09
C SER A 370 9.24 8.82 20.03
N PRO A 371 10.00 8.28 21.00
CA PRO A 371 10.21 6.83 21.16
C PRO A 371 8.90 6.04 21.26
N ASP A 372 7.88 6.57 21.91
CA ASP A 372 6.58 5.88 22.00
C ASP A 372 5.88 5.79 20.65
N MET A 373 6.02 6.80 19.80
CA MET A 373 5.55 6.74 18.42
C MET A 373 6.31 5.66 17.64
N TRP A 374 7.63 5.59 17.80
CA TRP A 374 8.44 4.57 17.14
C TRP A 374 8.05 3.15 17.56
N LYS A 375 7.80 2.89 18.85
CA LYS A 375 7.26 1.60 19.32
C LYS A 375 5.94 1.25 18.62
N ASN A 376 5.06 2.24 18.46
CA ASN A 376 3.81 2.03 17.75
C ASN A 376 4.03 1.72 16.25
N PHE A 377 4.99 2.36 15.59
CA PHE A 377 5.34 2.08 14.19
C PHE A 377 5.90 0.68 14.03
N VAL A 378 6.83 0.29 14.89
CA VAL A 378 7.38 -1.07 14.89
C VAL A 378 6.29 -2.10 15.18
N GLY A 379 5.40 -1.84 16.16
CA GLY A 379 4.25 -2.69 16.44
C GLY A 379 3.26 -2.80 15.27
N HIS A 380 3.12 -1.74 14.46
CA HIS A 380 2.34 -1.79 13.23
C HIS A 380 3.01 -2.67 12.17
N VAL A 381 4.31 -2.50 11.97
CA VAL A 381 5.09 -3.31 11.01
C VAL A 381 5.06 -4.79 11.37
N ILE A 382 5.18 -5.14 12.66
CA ILE A 382 5.07 -6.53 13.11
C ILE A 382 3.71 -7.14 12.70
N LYS A 383 2.62 -6.40 12.83
CA LYS A 383 1.29 -6.87 12.39
C LYS A 383 1.21 -7.07 10.88
N GLU A 384 1.82 -6.19 10.09
CA GLU A 384 1.88 -6.36 8.63
C GLU A 384 2.78 -7.55 8.23
N GLU A 385 3.87 -7.79 8.95
CA GLU A 385 4.71 -8.98 8.77
C GLU A 385 3.95 -10.27 9.09
N GLU A 386 3.19 -10.32 10.19
CA GLU A 386 2.35 -11.47 10.56
C GLU A 386 1.27 -11.73 9.52
N LYS A 387 0.64 -10.67 9.00
CA LYS A 387 -0.35 -10.76 7.94
C LYS A 387 0.25 -11.29 6.64
N ALA A 388 1.40 -10.78 6.23
CA ALA A 388 2.11 -11.26 5.04
C ALA A 388 2.52 -12.73 5.19
N TRP A 389 3.02 -13.12 6.38
CA TRP A 389 3.36 -14.50 6.69
C TRP A 389 2.17 -15.45 6.59
N SER A 390 1.03 -15.04 7.13
CA SER A 390 -0.21 -15.83 7.07
C SER A 390 -0.71 -16.02 5.64
N LEU A 391 -0.66 -14.96 4.81
CA LEU A 391 -1.05 -15.01 3.41
C LEU A 391 -0.16 -15.97 2.61
N ASP A 392 1.15 -15.91 2.81
CA ASP A 392 2.10 -16.78 2.10
C ASP A 392 1.95 -18.26 2.50
N ASN A 393 1.60 -18.56 3.75
CA ASN A 393 1.36 -19.93 4.21
C ASN A 393 0.06 -20.51 3.63
N VAL A 394 -1.03 -19.72 3.55
CA VAL A 394 -2.28 -20.15 2.91
C VAL A 394 -2.06 -20.53 1.46
N VAL A 395 -1.23 -19.79 0.72
CA VAL A 395 -0.89 -20.11 -0.68
C VAL A 395 -0.13 -21.45 -0.76
N GLU A 396 0.81 -21.71 0.16
CA GLU A 396 1.56 -22.96 0.21
C GLU A 396 0.67 -24.16 0.56
N ASP A 397 -0.24 -24.00 1.52
CA ASP A 397 -1.22 -25.03 1.91
C ASP A 397 -2.15 -25.35 0.76
N LEU A 398 -2.63 -24.34 0.01
CA LEU A 398 -3.46 -24.54 -1.18
C LEU A 398 -2.69 -25.26 -2.30
N MET A 399 -1.45 -24.85 -2.58
CA MET A 399 -0.59 -25.52 -3.57
C MET A 399 -0.22 -26.95 -3.16
N SER A 400 -0.11 -27.22 -1.86
CA SER A 400 0.16 -28.56 -1.32
C SER A 400 -1.07 -29.45 -1.36
N ALA A 401 -2.28 -28.89 -1.20
CA ALA A 401 -3.55 -29.61 -1.29
C ALA A 401 -3.93 -29.95 -2.74
N GLU A 402 -3.44 -29.20 -3.72
CA GLU A 402 -3.58 -29.47 -5.15
C GLU A 402 -2.50 -30.44 -5.68
N ASN A 403 -1.92 -31.32 -4.87
CA ASN A 403 -1.01 -32.38 -5.28
C ASN A 403 -1.69 -33.45 -6.17
N GLN A 404 -2.31 -33.03 -7.27
CA GLN A 404 -2.31 -33.79 -8.50
C GLN A 404 -1.03 -33.42 -9.25
N PRO A 405 -0.31 -34.41 -9.83
CA PRO A 405 0.89 -34.15 -10.59
C PRO A 405 0.51 -33.28 -11.81
N CYS A 406 0.61 -31.96 -11.69
CA CYS A 406 0.74 -31.13 -12.86
C CYS A 406 2.05 -31.54 -13.53
N VAL A 407 1.95 -32.37 -14.56
CA VAL A 407 3.03 -32.57 -15.51
C VAL A 407 3.21 -31.23 -16.22
N LEU A 408 4.05 -30.37 -15.67
CA LEU A 408 4.60 -29.26 -16.41
C LEU A 408 5.44 -29.86 -17.54
N THR A 409 4.83 -29.99 -18.71
CA THR A 409 5.59 -30.15 -19.95
C THR A 409 6.34 -28.83 -20.11
N ILE A 410 7.59 -28.81 -19.66
CA ILE A 410 8.53 -27.73 -19.99
C ILE A 410 8.76 -27.89 -21.49
N GLY A 411 7.96 -27.18 -22.28
CA GLY A 411 8.30 -26.90 -23.66
C GLY A 411 9.64 -26.15 -23.60
N GLN A 412 10.67 -26.75 -24.16
CA GLN A 412 11.89 -26.06 -24.49
C GLN A 412 11.53 -24.86 -25.38
N SER A 413 11.40 -23.70 -24.78
CA SER A 413 11.68 -22.44 -25.45
C SER A 413 12.89 -21.86 -24.73
N ASP A 414 14.05 -22.21 -25.27
CA ASP A 414 15.29 -21.51 -24.98
C ASP A 414 15.15 -20.07 -25.49
N THR A 415 14.65 -19.23 -24.63
CA THR A 415 14.95 -17.82 -24.64
C THR A 415 15.25 -17.44 -23.21
N ASP A 416 16.45 -17.83 -22.80
CA ASP A 416 17.16 -17.18 -21.69
C ASP A 416 17.46 -15.73 -22.14
N ASP A 417 16.42 -14.92 -22.15
CA ASP A 417 16.54 -13.48 -22.15
C ASP A 417 16.75 -13.07 -20.69
N ASP A 418 17.89 -13.51 -20.13
CA ASP A 418 18.49 -12.89 -18.97
C ASP A 418 18.98 -11.49 -19.38
N SER A 419 18.06 -10.63 -19.76
CA SER A 419 18.32 -9.20 -19.78
C SER A 419 18.49 -8.78 -18.31
N ASP A 420 19.75 -8.77 -17.87
CA ASP A 420 20.20 -8.03 -16.68
C ASP A 420 19.96 -6.49 -16.85
N ASP A 421 18.93 -6.09 -17.61
CA ASP A 421 18.41 -4.74 -17.73
C ASP A 421 17.50 -4.35 -16.55
N ASP A 422 17.56 -5.09 -15.44
CA ASP A 422 16.87 -4.73 -14.20
C ASP A 422 17.41 -3.44 -13.53
N ASP A 423 18.41 -2.79 -14.12
CA ASP A 423 18.98 -1.55 -13.57
C ASP A 423 18.25 -0.27 -14.06
N GLU A 424 17.28 -0.32 -14.96
CA GLU A 424 16.71 0.94 -15.49
C GLU A 424 15.25 1.26 -15.10
N ASP A 425 14.49 0.39 -14.46
CA ASP A 425 13.06 0.67 -14.22
C ASP A 425 12.61 0.75 -12.76
N PHE A 426 13.51 0.93 -11.80
CA PHE A 426 13.14 1.40 -10.46
C PHE A 426 12.91 2.92 -10.43
N ARG A 427 12.18 3.44 -11.40
CA ARG A 427 11.63 4.79 -11.31
C ARG A 427 10.45 4.77 -10.36
N TYR A 428 10.69 5.11 -9.13
CA TYR A 428 9.65 5.61 -8.25
C TYR A 428 9.04 6.85 -8.90
N LEU A 429 7.92 6.64 -9.58
CA LEU A 429 7.07 7.76 -9.96
C LEU A 429 6.56 8.36 -8.65
N SER A 430 7.10 9.51 -8.29
CA SER A 430 6.60 10.35 -7.21
C SER A 430 5.14 10.65 -7.44
N ASP A 431 4.37 10.55 -6.38
CA ASP A 431 2.99 11.02 -6.31
C ASP A 431 2.87 12.42 -6.89
N THR A 432 2.24 12.53 -8.05
CA THR A 432 1.57 13.75 -8.48
C THR A 432 0.09 13.46 -8.46
N ASP A 433 -0.57 14.17 -7.55
CA ASP A 433 -1.95 14.51 -7.22
C ASP A 433 -2.54 13.87 -5.99
#